data_e0c8406e1961b68d176ad5ac2802a26d
#
_entry.id   e0c8406e1961b68d176ad5ac2802a26d
#
_cell.length_a   1.000
_cell.length_b   1.000
_cell.length_c   1.000
_cell.angle_alpha   90.00
_cell.angle_beta   90.00
_cell.angle_gamma   90.00
#
_symmetry.space_group_name_H-M   'P 1'
#
loop_
_entity.id
_entity.type
_entity.pdbx_description
1 polymer ?
#
loop_
_entity_poly.entity_id
_entity_poly.type
_entity_poly.pdbx_seq_one_letter_code
_entity_poly.pdbx_strand_id
1 'polypeptide(L)'
;EKIVINIMHKSLENAHNFPKKIINHKMLSKLNVYKVDLFGKRFPNIEGSHVSEATYYRLFIENYLDSDINNLVYLDCDVICINNPLRAIKSELENISNSQKVVGVFPESSMNNYGEEKFNLKNSYFNAGVMMINYRSWKSQNLLNEFVNTINNFSEELKFWDQDVLNIQLNEKYKTISTYFNYKVDMDGYEISKFQIQKEFDKIYFLHYSGKYKPWSIKGALNLNSEYFHSIYRELYSNNYFFLYNYKKNALNDLLVGFKNLSIFKVKY
;
A
#
# COMPACT_ATOMS: atom_id res chain seq x y z
N GLU A 1 -11.38 20.37 7.09
CA GLU A 1 -10.43 19.49 7.84
C GLU A 1 -9.07 19.53 7.19
N LYS A 2 -8.00 19.51 8.01
CA LYS A 2 -6.61 19.48 7.53
C LYS A 2 -6.01 18.10 7.76
N ILE A 3 -5.06 17.73 6.91
CA ILE A 3 -4.41 16.41 6.91
C ILE A 3 -2.99 16.58 7.44
N VAL A 4 -2.56 15.64 8.27
CA VAL A 4 -1.15 15.42 8.62
C VAL A 4 -0.66 14.22 7.85
N ILE A 5 0.45 14.35 7.12
CA ILE A 5 1.10 13.25 6.41
C ILE A 5 2.35 12.85 7.19
N ASN A 6 2.47 11.56 7.48
CA ASN A 6 3.62 10.97 8.12
C ASN A 6 4.27 9.97 7.15
N ILE A 7 5.53 10.19 6.81
CA ILE A 7 6.30 9.34 5.90
C ILE A 7 7.39 8.64 6.69
N MET A 8 7.47 7.32 6.54
CA MET A 8 8.51 6.50 7.13
C MET A 8 9.51 6.09 6.04
N HIS A 9 10.79 6.42 6.21
CA HIS A 9 11.82 6.19 5.20
C HIS A 9 13.16 5.86 5.85
N LYS A 10 13.99 5.02 5.21
CA LYS A 10 15.31 4.64 5.71
C LYS A 10 16.36 5.76 5.68
N SER A 11 16.19 6.76 4.81
CA SER A 11 17.12 7.90 4.64
C SER A 11 16.36 9.20 4.56
N LEU A 12 16.76 10.21 5.36
CA LEU A 12 16.16 11.54 5.30
C LEU A 12 16.61 12.32 4.06
N GLU A 13 17.81 12.07 3.54
CA GLU A 13 18.39 12.81 2.42
C GLU A 13 17.52 12.73 1.15
N ASN A 14 16.90 11.58 0.92
CA ASN A 14 16.07 11.35 -0.26
C ASN A 14 14.58 11.70 -0.04
N ALA A 15 14.20 12.05 1.19
CA ALA A 15 12.79 12.22 1.57
C ALA A 15 12.31 13.67 1.59
N HIS A 16 13.14 14.64 1.18
CA HIS A 16 12.81 16.07 1.34
C HIS A 16 12.41 16.81 0.04
N ASN A 17 12.48 16.16 -1.12
CA ASN A 17 12.17 16.80 -2.41
C ASN A 17 10.71 16.64 -2.81
N PHE A 18 9.80 17.16 -2.00
CA PHE A 18 8.37 17.16 -2.36
C PHE A 18 8.03 18.33 -3.30
N PRO A 19 7.16 18.09 -4.30
CA PRO A 19 6.66 19.17 -5.15
C PRO A 19 6.01 20.28 -4.33
N LYS A 20 6.25 21.54 -4.72
CA LYS A 20 5.64 22.70 -4.06
C LYS A 20 4.12 22.63 -3.99
N LYS A 21 3.47 22.02 -4.99
CA LYS A 21 2.01 21.77 -5.00
C LYS A 21 1.55 20.92 -3.80
N ILE A 22 2.36 19.96 -3.34
CA ILE A 22 2.06 19.16 -2.15
C ILE A 22 2.29 20.00 -0.90
N ILE A 23 3.49 20.58 -0.75
CA ILE A 23 3.88 21.33 0.46
C ILE A 23 2.93 22.49 0.73
N ASN A 24 2.50 23.19 -0.33
CA ASN A 24 1.62 24.35 -0.23
C ASN A 24 0.12 23.99 -0.36
N HIS A 25 -0.23 22.72 -0.33
CA HIS A 25 -1.61 22.32 -0.49
C HIS A 25 -2.47 22.76 0.71
N LYS A 26 -3.59 23.44 0.43
CA LYS A 26 -4.44 24.07 1.46
C LYS A 26 -4.95 23.10 2.54
N MET A 27 -5.06 21.85 2.21
CA MET A 27 -5.52 20.80 3.14
C MET A 27 -4.38 20.17 3.95
N LEU A 28 -3.13 20.40 3.57
CA LEU A 28 -1.99 19.89 4.33
C LEU A 28 -1.76 20.77 5.56
N SER A 29 -1.78 20.18 6.74
CA SER A 29 -1.42 20.84 7.99
C SER A 29 0.05 20.66 8.31
N LYS A 30 0.54 19.43 8.14
CA LYS A 30 1.92 19.06 8.48
C LYS A 30 2.37 17.88 7.61
N LEU A 31 3.64 17.89 7.24
CA LEU A 31 4.34 16.79 6.60
C LEU A 31 5.52 16.40 7.49
N ASN A 32 5.46 15.21 8.05
CA ASN A 32 6.53 14.66 8.87
C ASN A 32 7.25 13.56 8.08
N VAL A 33 8.58 13.52 8.20
CA VAL A 33 9.38 12.43 7.67
C VAL A 33 10.19 11.83 8.80
N TYR A 34 10.01 10.55 9.03
CA TYR A 34 10.70 9.80 10.06
C TYR A 34 11.77 8.91 9.44
N LYS A 35 12.99 9.04 9.91
CA LYS A 35 14.02 8.03 9.61
C LYS A 35 13.72 6.78 10.41
N VAL A 36 13.44 5.69 9.71
CA VAL A 36 13.20 4.41 10.37
C VAL A 36 14.52 3.75 10.68
N ASP A 37 14.72 3.46 11.96
CA ASP A 37 15.80 2.63 12.45
C ASP A 37 15.21 1.33 13.03
N LEU A 38 15.54 0.24 12.42
CA LEU A 38 15.08 -1.09 12.83
C LEU A 38 16.07 -1.77 13.80
N PHE A 39 17.01 -0.98 14.36
CA PHE A 39 17.96 -1.43 15.38
C PHE A 39 18.72 -2.72 15.02
N GLY A 40 19.15 -2.84 13.76
CA GLY A 40 19.88 -4.00 13.25
C GLY A 40 19.03 -5.27 13.12
N LYS A 41 17.72 -5.20 13.25
CA LYS A 41 16.82 -6.35 13.02
C LYS A 41 16.90 -6.80 11.56
N ARG A 42 17.06 -8.09 11.38
CA ARG A 42 16.95 -8.73 10.06
C ARG A 42 15.51 -9.22 9.90
N PHE A 43 14.95 -8.96 8.73
CA PHE A 43 13.61 -9.41 8.40
C PHE A 43 13.68 -10.61 7.46
N PRO A 44 12.80 -11.61 7.65
CA PRO A 44 12.80 -12.80 6.82
C PRO A 44 12.43 -12.50 5.38
N ASN A 45 12.95 -13.31 4.46
CA ASN A 45 12.58 -13.36 3.03
C ASN A 45 12.73 -12.04 2.24
N ILE A 46 13.58 -11.12 2.70
CA ILE A 46 13.90 -9.86 1.99
C ILE A 46 14.99 -10.08 0.95
N GLU A 47 16.03 -10.84 1.30
CA GLU A 47 17.16 -11.09 0.42
C GLU A 47 16.72 -11.83 -0.85
N GLY A 48 17.07 -11.29 -2.01
CA GLY A 48 16.68 -11.85 -3.32
C GLY A 48 15.23 -11.59 -3.75
N SER A 49 14.40 -11.00 -2.88
CA SER A 49 13.00 -10.66 -3.22
C SER A 49 12.89 -9.36 -4.05
N HIS A 50 11.68 -9.06 -4.52
CA HIS A 50 11.36 -7.81 -5.22
C HIS A 50 10.90 -6.69 -4.25
N VAL A 51 10.76 -6.99 -2.97
CA VAL A 51 10.40 -6.04 -1.91
C VAL A 51 11.63 -5.62 -1.10
N SER A 52 11.49 -4.56 -0.34
CA SER A 52 12.54 -4.07 0.57
C SER A 52 12.07 -4.20 2.03
N GLU A 53 12.99 -4.02 2.97
CA GLU A 53 12.67 -3.98 4.40
C GLU A 53 11.60 -2.92 4.77
N ALA A 54 11.40 -1.91 3.90
CA ALA A 54 10.40 -0.87 4.11
C ALA A 54 8.96 -1.42 4.21
N THR A 55 8.71 -2.62 3.70
CA THR A 55 7.41 -3.29 3.86
C THR A 55 7.09 -3.53 5.35
N TYR A 56 8.09 -3.78 6.17
CA TYR A 56 7.91 -3.99 7.61
C TYR A 56 7.75 -2.70 8.42
N TYR A 57 8.02 -1.51 7.87
CA TYR A 57 8.00 -0.25 8.64
C TYR A 57 6.64 0.03 9.27
N ARG A 58 5.55 -0.38 8.62
CA ARG A 58 4.19 -0.20 9.13
C ARG A 58 3.91 -0.91 10.46
N LEU A 59 4.65 -1.96 10.79
CA LEU A 59 4.52 -2.68 12.05
C LEU A 59 5.08 -1.87 13.23
N PHE A 60 5.96 -0.90 12.97
CA PHE A 60 6.69 -0.11 13.95
C PHE A 60 6.19 1.33 14.09
N ILE A 61 4.98 1.63 13.60
CA ILE A 61 4.41 3.00 13.63
C ILE A 61 4.35 3.58 15.03
N GLU A 62 4.20 2.75 16.07
CA GLU A 62 4.15 3.20 17.46
C GLU A 62 5.43 3.87 17.95
N ASN A 63 6.56 3.55 17.34
CA ASN A 63 7.85 4.13 17.69
C ASN A 63 8.05 5.55 17.15
N TYR A 64 7.17 6.00 16.25
CA TYR A 64 7.36 7.24 15.48
C TYR A 64 6.19 8.21 15.59
N LEU A 65 4.98 7.71 15.82
CA LEU A 65 3.79 8.54 15.86
C LEU A 65 3.43 8.95 17.29
N ASP A 66 2.91 10.17 17.41
CA ASP A 66 2.51 10.73 18.70
C ASP A 66 1.43 9.89 19.39
N SER A 67 1.48 9.83 20.71
CA SER A 67 0.58 9.02 21.54
C SER A 67 -0.85 9.54 21.60
N ASP A 68 -1.08 10.80 21.28
CA ASP A 68 -2.40 11.47 21.27
C ASP A 68 -3.22 11.20 20.00
N ILE A 69 -2.60 10.61 18.97
CA ILE A 69 -3.30 10.19 17.77
C ILE A 69 -4.29 9.07 18.13
N ASN A 70 -5.56 9.26 17.73
CA ASN A 70 -6.62 8.27 17.96
C ASN A 70 -6.84 7.36 16.75
N ASN A 71 -6.79 7.93 15.55
CA ASN A 71 -7.06 7.23 14.29
C ASN A 71 -6.07 7.66 13.22
N LEU A 72 -5.73 6.75 12.33
CA LEU A 72 -4.91 7.02 11.16
C LEU A 72 -5.31 6.15 9.96
N VAL A 73 -4.88 6.56 8.78
CA VAL A 73 -4.97 5.77 7.56
C VAL A 73 -3.56 5.46 7.10
N TYR A 74 -3.27 4.19 6.93
CA TYR A 74 -2.04 3.72 6.31
C TYR A 74 -2.27 3.51 4.82
N LEU A 75 -1.34 3.98 4.00
CA LEU A 75 -1.33 3.78 2.55
C LEU A 75 0.05 3.30 2.11
N ASP A 76 0.09 2.26 1.29
CA ASP A 76 1.31 1.87 0.58
C ASP A 76 1.72 2.95 -0.43
N CYS A 77 3.01 3.03 -0.75
CA CYS A 77 3.54 4.04 -1.67
C CYS A 77 3.12 3.83 -3.14
N ASP A 78 2.46 2.72 -3.46
CA ASP A 78 1.89 2.38 -4.76
C ASP A 78 0.36 2.55 -4.81
N VAL A 79 -0.18 3.28 -3.85
CA VAL A 79 -1.59 3.68 -3.81
C VAL A 79 -1.72 5.13 -4.27
N ILE A 80 -2.67 5.41 -5.16
CA ILE A 80 -3.03 6.76 -5.58
C ILE A 80 -4.47 7.10 -5.21
N CYS A 81 -4.70 8.35 -4.82
CA CYS A 81 -6.04 8.88 -4.54
C CYS A 81 -6.62 9.51 -5.80
N ILE A 82 -7.78 9.05 -6.25
CA ILE A 82 -8.45 9.57 -7.46
C ILE A 82 -9.70 10.37 -7.14
N ASN A 83 -10.35 10.12 -6.02
CA ASN A 83 -11.49 10.90 -5.53
C ASN A 83 -11.29 11.27 -4.06
N ASN A 84 -11.92 12.36 -3.61
CA ASN A 84 -11.78 12.83 -2.24
C ASN A 84 -12.38 11.83 -1.23
N PRO A 85 -11.56 11.15 -0.40
CA PRO A 85 -12.02 10.09 0.49
C PRO A 85 -12.40 10.58 1.89
N LEU A 86 -12.13 11.84 2.24
CA LEU A 86 -12.08 12.28 3.64
C LEU A 86 -13.37 12.05 4.41
N ARG A 87 -14.53 12.34 3.79
CA ARG A 87 -15.83 12.13 4.43
C ARG A 87 -16.10 10.63 4.67
N ALA A 88 -15.77 9.82 3.69
CA ALA A 88 -15.97 8.38 3.74
C ALA A 88 -14.99 7.72 4.74
N ILE A 89 -13.73 8.14 4.76
CA ILE A 89 -12.73 7.69 5.75
C ILE A 89 -13.22 7.99 7.18
N LYS A 90 -13.73 9.19 7.43
CA LYS A 90 -14.23 9.57 8.77
C LYS A 90 -15.35 8.64 9.22
N SER A 91 -16.32 8.40 8.34
CA SER A 91 -17.43 7.46 8.62
C SER A 91 -16.93 6.04 8.89
N GLU A 92 -15.97 5.55 8.09
CA GLU A 92 -15.43 4.19 8.33
C GLU A 92 -14.62 4.10 9.63
N LEU A 93 -13.83 5.11 9.98
CA LEU A 93 -13.10 5.12 11.25
C LEU A 93 -14.03 5.16 12.46
N GLU A 94 -15.14 5.89 12.37
CA GLU A 94 -16.20 5.87 13.39
C GLU A 94 -16.83 4.46 13.50
N ASN A 95 -17.13 3.84 12.35
CA ASN A 95 -17.69 2.49 12.30
C ASN A 95 -16.74 1.43 12.89
N ILE A 96 -15.43 1.55 12.63
CA ILE A 96 -14.40 0.65 13.16
C ILE A 96 -14.35 0.81 14.69
N SER A 97 -14.30 2.05 15.18
CA SER A 97 -14.25 2.34 16.62
C SER A 97 -15.47 1.80 17.35
N ASN A 98 -16.67 2.00 16.80
CA ASN A 98 -17.93 1.51 17.37
C ASN A 98 -18.04 -0.02 17.36
N SER A 99 -17.39 -0.70 16.44
CA SER A 99 -17.37 -2.16 16.34
C SER A 99 -16.33 -2.84 17.23
N GLN A 100 -15.58 -2.08 18.03
CA GLN A 100 -14.47 -2.55 18.86
C GLN A 100 -13.37 -3.27 18.06
N LYS A 101 -13.30 -3.00 16.75
CA LYS A 101 -12.24 -3.53 15.90
C LYS A 101 -11.02 -2.60 15.90
N VAL A 102 -9.87 -3.17 15.58
CA VAL A 102 -8.59 -2.46 15.56
C VAL A 102 -8.36 -1.80 14.21
N VAL A 103 -8.77 -2.47 13.13
CA VAL A 103 -8.46 -2.03 11.77
C VAL A 103 -9.61 -2.29 10.80
N GLY A 104 -9.78 -1.41 9.83
CA GLY A 104 -10.60 -1.61 8.64
C GLY A 104 -9.72 -1.93 7.45
N VAL A 105 -9.98 -3.05 6.79
CA VAL A 105 -9.20 -3.58 5.66
C VAL A 105 -10.11 -4.24 4.64
N PHE A 106 -9.61 -4.41 3.42
CA PHE A 106 -10.34 -5.14 2.38
C PHE A 106 -9.81 -6.58 2.24
N PRO A 107 -10.69 -7.60 2.36
CA PRO A 107 -10.31 -9.01 2.21
C PRO A 107 -9.80 -9.33 0.80
N GLU A 108 -8.78 -10.16 0.72
CA GLU A 108 -8.24 -10.72 -0.53
C GLU A 108 -8.62 -12.21 -0.65
N SER A 109 -9.81 -12.45 -1.17
CA SER A 109 -10.42 -13.81 -1.21
C SER A 109 -9.55 -14.86 -1.93
N SER A 110 -8.74 -14.45 -2.90
CA SER A 110 -7.79 -15.34 -3.58
C SER A 110 -6.72 -15.93 -2.64
N MET A 111 -6.55 -15.33 -1.46
CA MET A 111 -5.57 -15.74 -0.46
C MET A 111 -6.16 -16.51 0.72
N ASN A 112 -7.48 -16.78 0.72
CA ASN A 112 -8.14 -17.42 1.87
C ASN A 112 -7.58 -18.81 2.16
N ASN A 113 -7.45 -19.66 1.14
CA ASN A 113 -6.88 -21.01 1.33
C ASN A 113 -5.46 -20.95 1.90
N TYR A 114 -4.62 -20.02 1.40
CA TYR A 114 -3.29 -19.83 1.93
C TYR A 114 -3.30 -19.44 3.42
N GLY A 115 -4.15 -18.49 3.80
CA GLY A 115 -4.25 -18.04 5.18
C GLY A 115 -4.76 -19.13 6.13
N GLU A 116 -5.76 -19.89 5.69
CA GLU A 116 -6.31 -21.01 6.47
C GLU A 116 -5.30 -22.16 6.62
N GLU A 117 -4.74 -22.65 5.52
CA GLU A 117 -3.82 -23.80 5.52
C GLU A 117 -2.50 -23.48 6.25
N LYS A 118 -1.98 -22.26 6.09
CA LYS A 118 -0.66 -21.90 6.59
C LYS A 118 -0.67 -21.40 8.03
N PHE A 119 -1.68 -20.60 8.40
CA PHE A 119 -1.74 -19.91 9.68
C PHE A 119 -3.02 -20.19 10.47
N ASN A 120 -3.89 -21.07 10.00
CA ASN A 120 -5.17 -21.40 10.62
C ASN A 120 -6.04 -20.15 10.87
N LEU A 121 -6.07 -19.22 9.89
CA LEU A 121 -6.87 -18.01 9.99
C LEU A 121 -8.37 -18.34 9.95
N LYS A 122 -9.15 -17.77 10.84
CA LYS A 122 -10.60 -17.96 10.92
C LYS A 122 -11.39 -17.10 9.96
N ASN A 123 -10.86 -15.91 9.64
CA ASN A 123 -11.47 -14.97 8.73
C ASN A 123 -10.64 -14.84 7.46
N SER A 124 -11.20 -14.21 6.44
CA SER A 124 -10.51 -13.99 5.17
C SER A 124 -9.16 -13.28 5.35
N TYR A 125 -8.19 -13.73 4.58
CA TYR A 125 -6.90 -13.03 4.45
C TYR A 125 -7.14 -11.66 3.82
N PHE A 126 -6.51 -10.60 4.33
CA PHE A 126 -6.70 -9.24 3.84
C PHE A 126 -5.44 -8.65 3.22
N ASN A 127 -5.64 -7.72 2.29
CA ASN A 127 -4.57 -6.91 1.74
C ASN A 127 -4.27 -5.72 2.66
N ALA A 128 -2.99 -5.54 3.02
CA ALA A 128 -2.53 -4.54 3.97
C ALA A 128 -2.11 -3.20 3.34
N GLY A 129 -2.27 -3.02 2.02
CA GLY A 129 -1.84 -1.79 1.32
C GLY A 129 -2.65 -0.55 1.65
N VAL A 130 -3.89 -0.74 2.12
CA VAL A 130 -4.73 0.33 2.69
C VAL A 130 -5.33 -0.17 3.99
N MET A 131 -5.05 0.53 5.08
CA MET A 131 -5.61 0.21 6.41
C MET A 131 -6.17 1.48 7.07
N MET A 132 -7.39 1.40 7.57
CA MET A 132 -7.99 2.41 8.44
C MET A 132 -7.85 1.95 9.88
N ILE A 133 -7.03 2.61 10.68
CA ILE A 133 -6.56 2.11 11.96
C ILE A 133 -7.20 2.91 13.10
N ASN A 134 -7.92 2.23 14.00
CA ASN A 134 -8.21 2.71 15.33
C ASN A 134 -6.92 2.62 16.14
N TYR A 135 -6.10 3.68 16.07
CA TYR A 135 -4.76 3.68 16.61
C TYR A 135 -4.74 3.62 18.16
N ARG A 136 -5.79 4.11 18.82
CA ARG A 136 -5.95 3.93 20.26
C ARG A 136 -6.06 2.43 20.61
N SER A 137 -6.91 1.69 19.90
CA SER A 137 -7.05 0.24 20.08
C SER A 137 -5.77 -0.53 19.69
N TRP A 138 -5.11 -0.12 18.65
CA TRP A 138 -3.82 -0.69 18.21
C TRP A 138 -2.77 -0.62 19.33
N LYS A 139 -2.56 0.55 19.93
CA LYS A 139 -1.63 0.75 21.04
C LYS A 139 -2.03 -0.04 22.30
N SER A 140 -3.31 -0.01 22.68
CA SER A 140 -3.79 -0.66 23.90
C SER A 140 -3.64 -2.18 23.90
N GLN A 141 -3.50 -2.80 22.73
CA GLN A 141 -3.32 -4.24 22.58
C GLN A 141 -1.85 -4.68 22.47
N ASN A 142 -0.90 -3.75 22.64
CA ASN A 142 0.55 -4.02 22.58
C ASN A 142 0.98 -4.75 21.32
N LEU A 143 0.36 -4.39 20.18
CA LEU A 143 0.53 -5.11 18.91
C LEU A 143 1.97 -5.11 18.40
N LEU A 144 2.77 -4.10 18.72
CA LEU A 144 4.18 -4.05 18.33
C LEU A 144 4.96 -5.28 18.84
N ASN A 145 4.76 -5.66 20.10
CA ASN A 145 5.42 -6.85 20.64
C ASN A 145 4.89 -8.13 19.99
N GLU A 146 3.59 -8.21 19.75
CA GLU A 146 2.98 -9.36 19.08
C GLU A 146 3.50 -9.52 17.64
N PHE A 147 3.70 -8.44 16.90
CA PHE A 147 4.30 -8.47 15.57
C PHE A 147 5.75 -8.98 15.61
N VAL A 148 6.55 -8.49 16.57
CA VAL A 148 7.94 -8.94 16.74
C VAL A 148 7.98 -10.43 17.07
N ASN A 149 7.13 -10.89 17.99
CA ASN A 149 7.01 -12.30 18.34
C ASN A 149 6.61 -13.15 17.12
N THR A 150 5.66 -12.68 16.32
CA THR A 150 5.23 -13.37 15.09
C THR A 150 6.37 -13.48 14.09
N ILE A 151 7.11 -12.40 13.85
CA ILE A 151 8.28 -12.43 12.95
C ILE A 151 9.32 -13.46 13.42
N ASN A 152 9.58 -13.52 14.73
CA ASN A 152 10.56 -14.46 15.27
C ASN A 152 10.08 -15.92 15.19
N ASN A 153 8.81 -16.16 15.47
CA ASN A 153 8.26 -17.52 15.54
C ASN A 153 7.93 -18.13 14.15
N PHE A 154 7.63 -17.30 13.17
CA PHE A 154 7.19 -17.72 11.82
C PHE A 154 8.15 -17.27 10.72
N SER A 155 9.41 -16.99 11.03
CA SER A 155 10.39 -16.41 10.10
C SER A 155 10.55 -17.17 8.79
N GLU A 156 10.41 -18.50 8.80
CA GLU A 156 10.54 -19.37 7.63
C GLU A 156 9.23 -19.52 6.85
N GLU A 157 8.09 -19.30 7.51
CA GLU A 157 6.76 -19.47 6.95
C GLU A 157 6.21 -18.21 6.29
N LEU A 158 6.68 -17.02 6.70
CA LEU A 158 6.23 -15.73 6.16
C LEU A 158 6.58 -15.59 4.68
N LYS A 159 5.61 -15.76 3.80
CA LYS A 159 5.76 -15.65 2.35
C LYS A 159 5.47 -14.23 1.85
N PHE A 160 4.49 -13.59 2.47
CA PHE A 160 4.05 -12.23 2.15
C PHE A 160 4.46 -11.22 3.23
N TRP A 161 5.62 -11.46 3.83
CA TRP A 161 6.33 -10.55 4.73
C TRP A 161 5.44 -10.02 5.87
N ASP A 162 5.37 -8.71 5.98
CA ASP A 162 4.57 -8.00 6.98
C ASP A 162 3.05 -8.20 6.81
N GLN A 163 2.56 -8.48 5.60
CA GLN A 163 1.15 -8.77 5.38
C GLN A 163 0.72 -10.07 6.08
N ASP A 164 1.58 -11.10 6.10
CA ASP A 164 1.33 -12.32 6.86
C ASP A 164 1.28 -12.02 8.36
N VAL A 165 2.25 -11.24 8.88
CA VAL A 165 2.29 -10.83 10.29
C VAL A 165 1.02 -10.11 10.70
N LEU A 166 0.56 -9.16 9.88
CA LEU A 166 -0.68 -8.43 10.13
C LEU A 166 -1.89 -9.34 10.11
N ASN A 167 -1.97 -10.26 9.14
CA ASN A 167 -3.07 -11.20 9.05
C ASN A 167 -3.11 -12.18 10.23
N ILE A 168 -1.97 -12.67 10.70
CA ILE A 168 -1.90 -13.55 11.88
C ILE A 168 -2.44 -12.80 13.12
N GLN A 169 -2.01 -11.57 13.35
CA GLN A 169 -2.33 -10.85 14.58
C GLN A 169 -3.70 -10.13 14.56
N LEU A 170 -4.20 -9.77 13.38
CA LEU A 170 -5.40 -8.95 13.23
C LEU A 170 -6.59 -9.71 12.61
N ASN A 171 -6.47 -10.99 12.31
CA ASN A 171 -7.50 -11.76 11.59
C ASN A 171 -8.89 -11.69 12.25
N GLU A 172 -8.97 -11.70 13.57
CA GLU A 172 -10.23 -11.58 14.30
C GLU A 172 -10.55 -10.13 14.75
N LYS A 173 -9.64 -9.19 14.47
CA LYS A 173 -9.70 -7.80 14.96
C LYS A 173 -9.98 -6.78 13.85
N TYR A 174 -10.22 -7.23 12.62
CA TYR A 174 -10.53 -6.31 11.54
C TYR A 174 -12.03 -6.21 11.23
N LYS A 175 -12.40 -5.10 10.60
CA LYS A 175 -13.67 -4.86 9.94
C LYS A 175 -13.44 -4.75 8.44
N THR A 176 -14.31 -5.36 7.65
CA THR A 176 -14.27 -5.20 6.18
C THR A 176 -14.71 -3.80 5.80
N ILE A 177 -13.89 -3.11 5.00
CA ILE A 177 -14.22 -1.85 4.35
C ILE A 177 -14.56 -2.07 2.87
N SER A 178 -15.13 -1.06 2.21
CA SER A 178 -15.45 -1.13 0.79
C SER A 178 -14.20 -1.34 -0.07
N THR A 179 -14.30 -2.14 -1.13
CA THR A 179 -13.26 -2.31 -2.17
C THR A 179 -12.81 -0.98 -2.77
N TYR A 180 -13.66 0.05 -2.76
CA TYR A 180 -13.34 1.36 -3.31
C TYR A 180 -12.25 2.11 -2.55
N PHE A 181 -11.93 1.67 -1.32
CA PHE A 181 -10.77 2.16 -0.57
C PHE A 181 -9.46 1.42 -0.87
N ASN A 182 -9.54 0.26 -1.50
CA ASN A 182 -8.36 -0.53 -1.88
C ASN A 182 -8.63 -1.22 -3.22
N TYR A 183 -8.90 -0.43 -4.25
CA TYR A 183 -9.26 -0.93 -5.56
C TYR A 183 -8.01 -1.42 -6.28
N LYS A 184 -7.86 -2.73 -6.34
CA LYS A 184 -6.67 -3.37 -6.88
C LYS A 184 -6.60 -3.18 -8.40
N VAL A 185 -5.44 -2.68 -8.86
CA VAL A 185 -5.10 -2.57 -10.28
C VAL A 185 -4.10 -3.68 -10.58
N ASP A 186 -4.51 -4.67 -11.37
CA ASP A 186 -3.61 -5.74 -11.80
C ASP A 186 -2.67 -5.22 -12.90
N MET A 187 -1.36 -5.23 -12.57
CA MET A 187 -0.29 -4.82 -13.46
C MET A 187 0.46 -6.02 -14.07
N ASP A 188 0.20 -7.23 -13.57
CA ASP A 188 0.86 -8.47 -14.02
C ASP A 188 0.01 -9.24 -15.03
N GLY A 189 -1.31 -8.99 -15.05
CA GLY A 189 -2.27 -9.68 -15.91
C GLY A 189 -2.40 -9.07 -17.29
N TYR A 190 -2.89 -9.89 -18.22
CA TYR A 190 -3.28 -9.45 -19.56
C TYR A 190 -4.67 -8.80 -19.60
N GLU A 191 -5.43 -8.88 -18.52
CA GLU A 191 -6.78 -8.36 -18.44
C GLU A 191 -6.76 -6.84 -18.22
N ILE A 192 -7.44 -6.13 -19.11
CA ILE A 192 -7.55 -4.68 -19.05
C ILE A 192 -8.57 -4.33 -17.98
N SER A 193 -8.11 -4.05 -16.77
CA SER A 193 -8.98 -3.49 -15.72
C SER A 193 -9.40 -2.05 -16.00
N LYS A 194 -8.84 -1.40 -17.03
CA LYS A 194 -9.14 -0.01 -17.40
C LYS A 194 -10.65 0.22 -17.59
N PHE A 195 -11.34 -0.71 -18.25
CA PHE A 195 -12.78 -0.60 -18.50
C PHE A 195 -13.59 -0.67 -17.20
N GLN A 196 -13.19 -1.53 -16.28
CA GLN A 196 -13.82 -1.64 -14.95
C GLN A 196 -13.58 -0.40 -14.10
N ILE A 197 -12.35 0.11 -14.11
CA ILE A 197 -11.99 1.35 -13.41
C ILE A 197 -12.82 2.52 -13.97
N GLN A 198 -12.95 2.66 -15.29
CA GLN A 198 -13.74 3.73 -15.91
C GLN A 198 -15.22 3.66 -15.53
N LYS A 199 -15.79 2.46 -15.48
CA LYS A 199 -17.20 2.24 -15.13
C LYS A 199 -17.50 2.61 -13.66
N GLU A 200 -16.52 2.44 -12.77
CA GLU A 200 -16.69 2.67 -11.33
C GLU A 200 -15.91 3.88 -10.82
N PHE A 201 -15.33 4.67 -11.72
CA PHE A 201 -14.38 5.75 -11.41
C PHE A 201 -14.86 6.68 -10.30
N ASP A 202 -16.12 7.13 -10.37
CA ASP A 202 -16.69 8.07 -9.39
C ASP A 202 -16.86 7.47 -7.98
N LYS A 203 -16.77 6.15 -7.84
CA LYS A 203 -16.91 5.44 -6.56
C LYS A 203 -15.57 5.12 -5.93
N ILE A 204 -14.50 4.99 -6.76
CA ILE A 204 -13.19 4.57 -6.30
C ILE A 204 -12.50 5.73 -5.62
N TYR A 205 -12.04 5.53 -4.39
CA TYR A 205 -11.22 6.50 -3.66
C TYR A 205 -9.73 6.28 -3.92
N PHE A 206 -9.26 5.05 -3.79
CA PHE A 206 -7.87 4.70 -3.96
C PHE A 206 -7.68 3.59 -4.99
N LEU A 207 -6.78 3.82 -5.95
CA LEU A 207 -6.25 2.79 -6.83
C LEU A 207 -4.95 2.25 -6.24
N HIS A 208 -4.86 0.93 -6.05
CA HIS A 208 -3.70 0.25 -5.52
C HIS A 208 -3.02 -0.57 -6.63
N TYR A 209 -1.82 -0.16 -7.03
CA TYR A 209 -1.00 -0.84 -8.02
C TYR A 209 -0.25 -2.00 -7.39
N SER A 210 -0.99 -3.05 -6.99
CA SER A 210 -0.40 -4.25 -6.40
C SER A 210 0.42 -5.04 -7.43
N GLY A 211 1.29 -5.95 -6.94
CA GLY A 211 2.08 -6.83 -7.79
C GLY A 211 3.47 -6.27 -8.15
N LYS A 212 4.19 -7.01 -8.99
CA LYS A 212 5.61 -6.81 -9.30
C LYS A 212 5.89 -5.61 -10.20
N TYR A 213 4.99 -5.32 -11.13
CA TYR A 213 5.19 -4.29 -12.15
C TYR A 213 4.46 -3.02 -11.75
N LYS A 214 5.22 -2.02 -11.28
CA LYS A 214 4.67 -0.74 -10.85
C LYS A 214 4.55 0.24 -12.02
N PRO A 215 3.65 1.24 -11.97
CA PRO A 215 3.47 2.22 -13.04
C PRO A 215 4.75 2.94 -13.47
N TRP A 216 5.68 3.11 -12.55
CA TRP A 216 6.99 3.73 -12.78
C TRP A 216 8.07 2.76 -13.25
N SER A 217 7.79 1.48 -13.35
CA SER A 217 8.71 0.50 -13.94
C SER A 217 8.57 0.48 -15.45
N ILE A 218 9.61 0.03 -16.17
CA ILE A 218 9.58 -0.03 -17.63
C ILE A 218 8.40 -0.86 -18.14
N LYS A 219 8.13 -2.03 -17.53
CA LYS A 219 6.99 -2.87 -17.92
C LYS A 219 5.65 -2.24 -17.56
N GLY A 220 5.57 -1.67 -16.35
CA GLY A 220 4.34 -1.06 -15.88
C GLY A 220 3.98 0.22 -16.62
N ALA A 221 4.98 1.02 -17.02
CA ALA A 221 4.75 2.28 -17.73
C ALA A 221 4.00 2.11 -19.06
N LEU A 222 4.12 0.95 -19.70
CA LEU A 222 3.44 0.63 -20.94
C LEU A 222 2.04 0.01 -20.73
N ASN A 223 1.66 -0.25 -19.49
CA ASN A 223 0.33 -0.74 -19.16
C ASN A 223 -0.69 0.41 -19.20
N LEU A 224 -1.84 0.20 -19.84
CA LEU A 224 -2.89 1.23 -19.96
C LEU A 224 -3.41 1.72 -18.61
N ASN A 225 -3.41 0.87 -17.59
CA ASN A 225 -3.84 1.21 -16.25
C ASN A 225 -2.88 2.19 -15.53
N SER A 226 -1.64 2.31 -16.01
CA SER A 226 -0.65 3.26 -15.49
C SER A 226 -0.98 4.72 -15.80
N GLU A 227 -1.91 4.98 -16.73
CA GLU A 227 -2.31 6.33 -17.14
C GLU A 227 -2.76 7.18 -15.95
N TYR A 228 -3.48 6.62 -14.99
CA TYR A 228 -3.93 7.34 -13.79
C TYR A 228 -2.74 7.82 -12.94
N PHE A 229 -1.76 6.96 -12.71
CA PHE A 229 -0.53 7.35 -12.02
C PHE A 229 0.23 8.42 -12.80
N HIS A 230 0.41 8.21 -14.09
CA HIS A 230 1.18 9.14 -14.93
C HIS A 230 0.51 10.50 -15.07
N SER A 231 -0.81 10.56 -15.08
CA SER A 231 -1.55 11.83 -15.10
C SER A 231 -1.28 12.65 -13.84
N ILE A 232 -1.41 12.03 -12.67
CA ILE A 232 -1.13 12.67 -11.38
C ILE A 232 0.35 13.08 -11.28
N TYR A 233 1.26 12.19 -11.72
CA TYR A 233 2.69 12.48 -11.69
C TYR A 233 3.04 13.71 -12.54
N ARG A 234 2.53 13.79 -13.77
CA ARG A 234 2.73 14.96 -14.66
C ARG A 234 2.17 16.24 -14.06
N GLU A 235 1.01 16.16 -13.44
CA GLU A 235 0.41 17.30 -12.75
C GLU A 235 1.30 17.83 -11.62
N LEU A 236 1.86 16.94 -10.80
CA LEU A 236 2.70 17.29 -9.66
C LEU A 236 4.07 17.82 -10.08
N TYR A 237 4.68 17.26 -11.11
CA TYR A 237 6.06 17.55 -11.54
C TYR A 237 6.14 18.37 -12.84
N SER A 238 5.07 19.08 -13.21
CA SER A 238 5.06 20.02 -14.36
C SER A 238 5.54 19.40 -15.67
N ASN A 239 5.03 18.21 -15.98
CA ASN A 239 5.38 17.41 -17.16
C ASN A 239 6.83 16.90 -17.25
N ASN A 240 7.64 17.09 -16.22
CA ASN A 240 8.94 16.45 -16.16
C ASN A 240 8.75 14.96 -15.86
N TYR A 241 9.06 14.12 -16.83
CA TYR A 241 8.91 12.69 -16.74
C TYR A 241 10.22 12.03 -16.32
N PHE A 242 10.24 11.42 -15.15
CA PHE A 242 11.31 10.52 -14.75
C PHE A 242 10.80 9.08 -14.77
N PHE A 243 11.30 8.30 -15.71
CA PHE A 243 11.29 6.86 -15.53
C PHE A 243 12.30 6.52 -14.43
N LEU A 244 11.85 5.96 -13.34
CA LEU A 244 12.75 5.34 -12.37
C LEU A 244 13.32 4.06 -13.01
N TYR A 245 14.46 4.20 -13.63
CA TYR A 245 15.24 3.07 -14.10
C TYR A 245 15.79 2.32 -12.90
N ASN A 246 15.10 1.28 -12.48
CA ASN A 246 15.80 0.20 -11.81
C ASN A 246 16.62 -0.51 -12.88
N TYR A 247 17.90 -0.18 -12.98
CA TYR A 247 18.89 -0.86 -13.84
C TYR A 247 19.09 -2.30 -13.38
N LYS A 248 18.08 -3.13 -13.50
CA LYS A 248 18.26 -4.59 -13.43
C LYS A 248 18.75 -5.05 -14.80
N LYS A 249 19.62 -6.07 -14.78
CA LYS A 249 20.25 -6.69 -15.97
C LYS A 249 19.30 -7.05 -17.14
N ASN A 250 18.00 -6.94 -16.98
CA ASN A 250 16.96 -7.35 -17.91
C ASN A 250 16.10 -6.19 -18.45
N ALA A 251 16.53 -4.94 -18.35
CA ALA A 251 15.72 -3.78 -18.79
C ALA A 251 15.27 -3.88 -20.26
N LEU A 252 16.10 -4.43 -21.14
CA LEU A 252 15.76 -4.64 -22.54
C LEU A 252 14.66 -5.70 -22.72
N ASN A 253 14.76 -6.83 -22.01
CA ASN A 253 13.71 -7.85 -22.02
C ASN A 253 12.39 -7.32 -21.47
N ASP A 254 12.44 -6.50 -20.42
CA ASP A 254 11.27 -5.87 -19.85
C ASP A 254 10.60 -4.88 -20.83
N LEU A 255 11.38 -4.16 -21.62
CA LEU A 255 10.91 -3.31 -22.70
C LEU A 255 10.25 -4.13 -23.83
N LEU A 256 10.88 -5.21 -24.25
CA LEU A 256 10.35 -6.11 -25.31
C LEU A 256 9.02 -6.75 -24.87
N VAL A 257 8.91 -7.19 -23.61
CA VAL A 257 7.65 -7.72 -23.06
C VAL A 257 6.58 -6.61 -22.99
N GLY A 258 6.94 -5.39 -22.61
CA GLY A 258 6.04 -4.24 -22.61
C GLY A 258 5.51 -3.94 -24.01
N PHE A 259 6.36 -3.90 -25.02
CA PHE A 259 5.95 -3.71 -26.43
C PHE A 259 5.08 -4.85 -26.95
N LYS A 260 5.39 -6.10 -26.58
CA LYS A 260 4.55 -7.25 -26.91
C LYS A 260 3.15 -7.12 -26.33
N ASN A 261 3.05 -6.69 -25.09
CA ASN A 261 1.75 -6.44 -24.43
C ASN A 261 0.96 -5.35 -25.15
N LEU A 262 1.59 -4.22 -25.53
CA LEU A 262 0.95 -3.18 -26.33
C LEU A 262 0.44 -3.70 -27.69
N SER A 263 1.21 -4.56 -28.36
CA SER A 263 0.82 -5.11 -29.66
C SER A 263 -0.39 -6.06 -29.57
N ILE A 264 -0.50 -6.81 -28.48
CA ILE A 264 -1.65 -7.69 -28.23
C ILE A 264 -2.93 -6.87 -28.01
N PHE A 265 -2.85 -5.69 -27.36
CA PHE A 265 -3.99 -4.81 -27.17
C PHE A 265 -4.48 -4.14 -28.45
N LYS A 266 -3.62 -3.89 -29.42
CA LYS A 266 -4.02 -3.33 -30.73
C LYS A 266 -4.78 -4.31 -31.62
N VAL A 267 -4.75 -5.58 -31.36
CA VAL A 267 -5.40 -6.64 -32.16
C VAL A 267 -6.82 -6.96 -31.68
N LYS A 268 -7.26 -6.36 -30.56
CA LYS A 268 -8.61 -6.58 -29.98
C LYS A 268 -9.56 -5.39 -30.17
N TYR A 269 -9.25 -4.43 -31.08
CA TYR A 269 -10.17 -3.36 -31.48
C TYR A 269 -10.74 -3.63 -32.87
#